data_7c8099ce5c0f72b50bc3715e838f700a
#
_entry.id   7c8099ce5c0f72b50bc3715e838f700a
#
_cell.length_a   1.000
_cell.length_b   1.000
_cell.length_c   1.000
_cell.angle_alpha   90.00
_cell.angle_beta   90.00
_cell.angle_gamma   90.00
#
_symmetry.space_group_name_H-M   'P 1'
#
loop_
_entity.id
_entity.type
_entity.pdbx_description
1 polymer ?
#
loop_
_entity_poly.entity_id
_entity_poly.type
_entity_poly.pdbx_seq_one_letter_code
_entity_poly.pdbx_strand_id
1 'polypeptide(L)'
;AAIKPPNSIEMGADTYSLSTGDIYFISPNQRYKINNTGNARVDVILLNLSNPASLTQEFIPQSLIRGLVTGNCTHFAKVTRGDYRYNNLIDDMNTVISAENEKHEFFQILVHGKMYDIFYILFSSGLVKICDVEAQGKKYRALRRITEYINNNFCDSITLDTIAQTTGLSRYYVSHLFKELMNTTFVNYLNELRLTRAAMLLTTTDTPVIEIAGMSGFNNISNFNRAFKMYYETTPSKYT
;
A
#
# COMPACT_ATOMS: atom_id res chain seq x y z
N ALA A 1 -27.24 20.99 16.85
CA ALA A 1 -26.21 19.95 16.67
C ALA A 1 -26.88 18.75 15.98
N ALA A 2 -26.41 18.32 14.82
CA ALA A 2 -26.95 17.14 14.17
C ALA A 2 -26.63 15.90 15.03
N ILE A 3 -27.65 15.07 15.31
CA ILE A 3 -27.48 13.82 16.05
C ILE A 3 -26.68 12.88 15.16
N LYS A 4 -25.46 12.54 15.60
CA LYS A 4 -24.63 11.55 14.87
C LYS A 4 -25.22 10.16 15.06
N PRO A 5 -25.28 9.32 13.99
CA PRO A 5 -25.77 7.95 14.12
C PRO A 5 -24.84 7.14 15.05
N PRO A 6 -25.41 6.21 15.83
CA PRO A 6 -24.67 5.45 16.85
C PRO A 6 -23.52 4.61 16.25
N ASN A 7 -23.70 4.10 15.05
CA ASN A 7 -22.66 3.42 14.29
C ASN A 7 -22.38 4.25 13.02
N SER A 8 -21.19 4.81 12.94
CA SER A 8 -20.85 5.73 11.86
C SER A 8 -19.35 5.72 11.55
N ILE A 9 -19.02 6.10 10.34
CA ILE A 9 -17.66 6.43 9.93
C ILE A 9 -17.59 7.93 9.61
N GLU A 10 -16.65 8.62 10.23
CA GLU A 10 -16.36 10.04 10.00
C GLU A 10 -15.14 10.15 9.08
N MET A 11 -15.23 10.95 8.02
CA MET A 11 -14.14 11.25 7.10
C MET A 11 -14.14 12.75 6.81
N GLY A 12 -13.18 13.47 7.40
CA GLY A 12 -13.14 14.92 7.34
C GLY A 12 -14.39 15.53 7.97
N ALA A 13 -15.17 16.26 7.19
CA ALA A 13 -16.44 16.88 7.64
C ALA A 13 -17.66 15.95 7.46
N ASP A 14 -17.52 14.86 6.72
CA ASP A 14 -18.62 13.96 6.37
C ASP A 14 -18.78 12.83 7.39
N THR A 15 -20.03 12.44 7.63
CA THR A 15 -20.37 11.30 8.51
C THR A 15 -21.33 10.37 7.78
N TYR A 16 -20.95 9.10 7.69
CA TYR A 16 -21.73 8.06 7.03
C TYR A 16 -22.23 7.05 8.05
N SER A 17 -23.50 6.66 7.96
CA SER A 17 -24.07 5.61 8.82
C SER A 17 -23.54 4.24 8.43
N LEU A 18 -23.20 3.42 9.44
CA LEU A 18 -22.82 2.03 9.28
C LEU A 18 -24.03 1.14 9.55
N SER A 19 -24.33 0.24 8.61
CA SER A 19 -25.33 -0.81 8.78
C SER A 19 -24.66 -2.19 8.70
N THR A 20 -25.27 -3.17 9.35
CA THR A 20 -24.74 -4.54 9.32
C THR A 20 -24.71 -5.09 7.90
N GLY A 21 -23.52 -5.51 7.49
CA GLY A 21 -23.27 -6.06 6.16
C GLY A 21 -22.88 -5.00 5.12
N ASP A 22 -22.81 -3.71 5.43
CA ASP A 22 -22.25 -2.73 4.51
C ASP A 22 -20.74 -2.95 4.34
N ILE A 23 -20.27 -2.78 3.10
CA ILE A 23 -18.85 -2.80 2.73
C ILE A 23 -18.44 -1.39 2.36
N TYR A 24 -17.29 -0.97 2.86
CA TYR A 24 -16.74 0.36 2.58
C TYR A 24 -15.33 0.24 2.02
N PHE A 25 -15.10 0.91 0.89
CA PHE A 25 -13.76 1.17 0.39
C PHE A 25 -13.33 2.58 0.81
N ILE A 26 -12.16 2.69 1.42
CA ILE A 26 -11.56 3.96 1.81
C ILE A 26 -10.21 4.08 1.10
N SER A 27 -10.01 5.17 0.38
CA SER A 27 -8.77 5.39 -0.37
C SER A 27 -7.57 5.60 0.56
N PRO A 28 -6.35 5.34 0.10
CA PRO A 28 -5.14 5.68 0.82
C PRO A 28 -5.11 7.16 1.24
N ASN A 29 -4.44 7.43 2.36
CA ASN A 29 -4.27 8.78 2.94
C ASN A 29 -5.56 9.47 3.42
N GLN A 30 -6.71 8.81 3.33
CA GLN A 30 -7.96 9.31 3.88
C GLN A 30 -8.01 9.02 5.39
N ARG A 31 -8.04 10.07 6.21
CA ARG A 31 -8.27 9.92 7.65
C ARG A 31 -9.73 9.59 7.92
N TYR A 32 -9.96 8.56 8.71
CA TYR A 32 -11.30 8.16 9.11
C TYR A 32 -11.34 7.82 10.60
N LYS A 33 -12.54 7.89 11.18
CA LYS A 33 -12.82 7.44 12.54
C LYS A 33 -14.11 6.63 12.54
N ILE A 34 -14.03 5.41 13.07
CA ILE A 34 -15.19 4.54 13.25
C ILE A 34 -15.74 4.80 14.65
N ASN A 35 -16.99 5.19 14.73
CA ASN A 35 -17.75 5.29 15.97
C ASN A 35 -18.67 4.06 16.04
N ASN A 36 -18.42 3.20 17.02
CA ASN A 36 -19.20 1.99 17.27
C ASN A 36 -19.65 2.03 18.74
N THR A 37 -20.92 2.29 18.96
CA THR A 37 -21.52 2.39 20.31
C THR A 37 -22.21 1.10 20.76
N GLY A 38 -22.17 0.06 19.91
CA GLY A 38 -22.81 -1.23 20.17
C GLY A 38 -21.82 -2.39 20.07
N ASN A 39 -22.34 -3.62 20.12
CA ASN A 39 -21.55 -4.84 19.99
C ASN A 39 -21.31 -5.24 18.51
N ALA A 40 -21.35 -4.31 17.58
CA ALA A 40 -21.13 -4.62 16.17
C ALA A 40 -19.63 -4.90 15.91
N ARG A 41 -19.37 -6.01 15.24
CA ARG A 41 -18.03 -6.35 14.74
C ARG A 41 -17.77 -5.58 13.44
N VAL A 42 -16.58 -5.02 13.32
CA VAL A 42 -16.07 -4.39 12.09
C VAL A 42 -14.79 -5.10 11.71
N ASP A 43 -14.79 -5.76 10.56
CA ASP A 43 -13.59 -6.37 10.00
C ASP A 43 -12.94 -5.35 9.05
N VAL A 44 -11.62 -5.17 9.16
CA VAL A 44 -10.87 -4.20 8.36
C VAL A 44 -9.74 -4.93 7.63
N ILE A 45 -9.73 -4.81 6.30
CA ILE A 45 -8.62 -5.29 5.47
C ILE A 45 -7.76 -4.08 5.10
N LEU A 46 -6.53 -4.06 5.59
CA LEU A 46 -5.55 -3.02 5.29
C LEU A 46 -4.55 -3.53 4.25
N LEU A 47 -4.41 -2.79 3.16
CA LEU A 47 -3.52 -3.15 2.07
C LEU A 47 -2.36 -2.14 2.00
N ASN A 48 -1.14 -2.64 2.12
CA ASN A 48 0.05 -1.85 1.83
C ASN A 48 0.41 -1.97 0.35
N LEU A 49 -0.14 -1.09 -0.47
CA LEU A 49 0.12 -1.04 -1.91
C LEU A 49 1.45 -0.39 -2.27
N SER A 50 2.14 0.21 -1.29
CA SER A 50 3.46 0.83 -1.51
C SER A 50 4.57 -0.21 -1.60
N ASN A 51 4.33 -1.44 -1.11
CA ASN A 51 5.29 -2.53 -1.20
C ASN A 51 5.21 -3.19 -2.59
N PRO A 52 6.25 -3.09 -3.45
CA PRO A 52 6.25 -3.70 -4.78
C PRO A 52 6.09 -5.24 -4.77
N ALA A 53 6.41 -5.90 -3.65
CA ALA A 53 6.27 -7.35 -3.49
C ALA A 53 4.85 -7.78 -3.10
N SER A 54 4.00 -6.86 -2.64
CA SER A 54 2.65 -7.21 -2.16
C SER A 54 1.66 -7.53 -3.28
N LEU A 55 1.92 -7.03 -4.50
CA LEU A 55 1.14 -7.33 -5.70
C LEU A 55 2.13 -7.49 -6.85
N THR A 56 2.11 -8.62 -7.53
CA THR A 56 2.94 -8.83 -8.72
C THR A 56 2.58 -7.77 -9.76
N GLN A 57 3.51 -6.84 -9.99
CA GLN A 57 3.32 -5.67 -10.87
C GLN A 57 2.99 -6.05 -12.32
N GLU A 58 3.14 -7.33 -12.68
CA GLU A 58 2.89 -7.85 -14.02
C GLU A 58 1.40 -7.95 -14.36
N PHE A 59 0.52 -8.14 -13.35
CA PHE A 59 -0.91 -8.40 -13.59
C PHE A 59 -1.81 -7.20 -13.36
N ILE A 60 -1.36 -6.18 -12.63
CA ILE A 60 -2.14 -4.96 -12.40
C ILE A 60 -1.50 -3.80 -13.16
N PRO A 61 -2.26 -3.07 -14.00
CA PRO A 61 -1.74 -1.90 -14.68
C PRO A 61 -1.11 -0.90 -13.71
N GLN A 62 0.11 -0.47 -13.99
CA GLN A 62 0.87 0.47 -13.16
C GLN A 62 0.09 1.75 -12.85
N SER A 63 -0.77 2.19 -13.78
CA SER A 63 -1.65 3.35 -13.58
C SER A 63 -2.66 3.15 -12.46
N LEU A 64 -3.19 1.92 -12.30
CA LEU A 64 -4.13 1.59 -11.22
C LEU A 64 -3.44 1.57 -9.86
N ILE A 65 -2.33 0.83 -9.75
CA ILE A 65 -1.53 0.80 -8.50
C ILE A 65 -1.15 2.22 -8.10
N ARG A 66 -0.67 2.99 -9.05
CA ARG A 66 -0.27 4.37 -8.83
C ARG A 66 -1.43 5.24 -8.36
N GLY A 67 -2.58 5.17 -9.01
CA GLY A 67 -3.77 5.90 -8.62
C GLY A 67 -4.19 5.59 -7.19
N LEU A 68 -4.12 4.31 -6.79
CA LEU A 68 -4.40 3.88 -5.42
C LEU A 68 -3.35 4.42 -4.43
N VAL A 69 -2.05 4.18 -4.68
CA VAL A 69 -0.96 4.59 -3.77
C VAL A 69 -0.93 6.11 -3.54
N THR A 70 -1.18 6.88 -4.57
CA THR A 70 -1.19 8.35 -4.48
C THR A 70 -2.52 8.92 -3.97
N GLY A 71 -3.52 8.08 -3.69
CA GLY A 71 -4.87 8.54 -3.33
C GLY A 71 -5.62 9.19 -4.48
N ASN A 72 -5.16 8.93 -5.72
CA ASN A 72 -5.68 9.52 -6.94
C ASN A 72 -6.86 8.72 -7.49
N CYS A 73 -7.76 8.38 -6.60
CA CYS A 73 -8.92 7.55 -6.89
C CYS A 73 -10.15 8.05 -6.12
N THR A 74 -11.28 7.43 -6.37
CA THR A 74 -12.49 7.66 -5.57
C THR A 74 -12.16 7.51 -4.09
N HIS A 75 -12.44 8.55 -3.30
CA HIS A 75 -12.04 8.59 -1.89
C HIS A 75 -12.85 7.65 -1.01
N PHE A 76 -14.06 7.34 -1.43
CA PHE A 76 -14.98 6.53 -0.64
C PHE A 76 -16.01 5.86 -1.56
N ALA A 77 -16.21 4.58 -1.36
CA ALA A 77 -17.30 3.85 -2.00
C ALA A 77 -18.00 2.96 -0.97
N LYS A 78 -19.32 2.93 -1.04
CA LYS A 78 -20.17 2.08 -0.19
C LYS A 78 -20.89 1.05 -1.06
N VAL A 79 -20.84 -0.21 -0.63
CA VAL A 79 -21.59 -1.31 -1.24
C VAL A 79 -22.53 -1.88 -0.19
N THR A 80 -23.81 -1.97 -0.52
CA THR A 80 -24.83 -2.50 0.38
C THR A 80 -25.35 -3.85 -0.12
N ARG A 81 -26.09 -4.58 0.72
CA ARG A 81 -26.67 -5.89 0.36
C ARG A 81 -27.56 -5.89 -0.86
N GLY A 82 -28.12 -4.75 -1.24
CA GLY A 82 -28.92 -4.59 -2.47
C GLY A 82 -28.11 -4.44 -3.75
N ASP A 83 -26.80 -4.29 -3.65
CA ASP A 83 -25.92 -4.19 -4.80
C ASP A 83 -25.65 -5.59 -5.39
N TYR A 84 -25.77 -5.75 -6.71
CA TYR A 84 -25.54 -7.05 -7.38
C TYR A 84 -24.12 -7.61 -7.18
N ARG A 85 -23.16 -6.76 -6.84
CA ARG A 85 -21.76 -7.11 -6.58
C ARG A 85 -21.50 -7.56 -5.14
N TYR A 86 -22.45 -7.32 -4.25
CA TYR A 86 -22.28 -7.51 -2.82
C TYR A 86 -21.83 -8.92 -2.46
N ASN A 87 -22.52 -9.94 -3.00
CA ASN A 87 -22.25 -11.33 -2.64
C ASN A 87 -20.81 -11.73 -3.00
N ASN A 88 -20.35 -11.36 -4.20
CA ASN A 88 -18.97 -11.66 -4.62
C ASN A 88 -17.95 -10.93 -3.75
N LEU A 89 -18.17 -9.64 -3.47
CA LEU A 89 -17.25 -8.89 -2.60
C LEU A 89 -17.19 -9.44 -1.18
N ILE A 90 -18.34 -9.74 -0.56
CA ILE A 90 -18.37 -10.22 0.81
C ILE A 90 -17.75 -11.62 0.92
N ASP A 91 -17.98 -12.50 -0.06
CA ASP A 91 -17.42 -13.84 -0.10
C ASP A 91 -15.88 -13.79 -0.27
N ASP A 92 -15.38 -12.93 -1.16
CA ASP A 92 -13.95 -12.74 -1.34
C ASP A 92 -13.29 -12.14 -0.09
N MET A 93 -13.91 -11.13 0.53
CA MET A 93 -13.41 -10.54 1.78
C MET A 93 -13.39 -11.56 2.93
N ASN A 94 -14.45 -12.34 3.09
CA ASN A 94 -14.52 -13.39 4.11
C ASN A 94 -13.44 -14.46 3.87
N THR A 95 -13.20 -14.83 2.61
CA THR A 95 -12.15 -15.78 2.26
C THR A 95 -10.76 -15.24 2.63
N VAL A 96 -10.48 -13.97 2.34
CA VAL A 96 -9.24 -13.31 2.74
C VAL A 96 -9.07 -13.33 4.26
N ILE A 97 -10.12 -12.95 5.02
CA ILE A 97 -10.08 -12.91 6.48
C ILE A 97 -9.86 -14.30 7.06
N SER A 98 -10.57 -15.32 6.55
CA SER A 98 -10.41 -16.72 7.02
C SER A 98 -9.02 -17.25 6.72
N ALA A 99 -8.51 -17.04 5.49
CA ALA A 99 -7.19 -17.49 5.09
C ALA A 99 -6.07 -16.87 5.94
N GLU A 100 -6.18 -15.57 6.26
CA GLU A 100 -5.22 -14.89 7.14
C GLU A 100 -5.30 -15.36 8.60
N ASN A 101 -6.47 -15.77 9.07
CA ASN A 101 -6.63 -16.28 10.43
C ASN A 101 -6.12 -17.73 10.57
N GLU A 102 -6.40 -18.58 9.58
CA GLU A 102 -6.09 -20.01 9.62
C GLU A 102 -4.66 -20.32 9.17
N LYS A 103 -4.10 -19.51 8.27
CA LYS A 103 -2.72 -19.59 7.76
C LYS A 103 -2.31 -21.00 7.32
N HIS A 104 -3.18 -21.69 6.58
CA HIS A 104 -2.84 -22.95 5.93
C HIS A 104 -1.67 -22.79 4.95
N GLU A 105 -1.05 -23.89 4.59
CA GLU A 105 0.02 -23.87 3.58
C GLU A 105 -0.46 -23.17 2.29
N PHE A 106 0.37 -22.27 1.77
CA PHE A 106 0.08 -21.48 0.56
C PHE A 106 -1.12 -20.49 0.66
N PHE A 107 -1.59 -20.16 1.86
CA PHE A 107 -2.71 -19.22 2.03
C PHE A 107 -2.47 -17.86 1.34
N GLN A 108 -1.22 -17.43 1.22
CA GLN A 108 -0.87 -16.17 0.52
C GLN A 108 -1.30 -16.19 -0.95
N ILE A 109 -1.23 -17.34 -1.63
CA ILE A 109 -1.68 -17.47 -3.03
C ILE A 109 -3.19 -17.24 -3.10
N LEU A 110 -3.95 -17.82 -2.18
CA LEU A 110 -5.40 -17.63 -2.09
C LEU A 110 -5.75 -16.17 -1.80
N VAL A 111 -5.08 -15.56 -0.81
CA VAL A 111 -5.28 -14.15 -0.44
C VAL A 111 -5.02 -13.25 -1.64
N HIS A 112 -3.89 -13.42 -2.35
CA HIS A 112 -3.58 -12.61 -3.53
C HIS A 112 -4.61 -12.80 -4.65
N GLY A 113 -5.03 -14.04 -4.92
CA GLY A 113 -6.09 -14.31 -5.91
C GLY A 113 -7.38 -13.57 -5.58
N LYS A 114 -7.84 -13.65 -4.34
CA LYS A 114 -9.05 -12.97 -3.88
C LYS A 114 -8.92 -11.45 -3.87
N MET A 115 -7.74 -10.93 -3.59
CA MET A 115 -7.47 -9.50 -3.72
C MET A 115 -7.58 -9.00 -5.17
N TYR A 116 -7.14 -9.79 -6.15
CA TYR A 116 -7.34 -9.46 -7.57
C TYR A 116 -8.83 -9.46 -7.94
N ASP A 117 -9.62 -10.42 -7.47
CA ASP A 117 -11.07 -10.47 -7.68
C ASP A 117 -11.74 -9.20 -7.10
N ILE A 118 -11.40 -8.82 -5.88
CA ILE A 118 -11.90 -7.58 -5.25
C ILE A 118 -11.53 -6.35 -6.08
N PHE A 119 -10.28 -6.20 -6.50
CA PHE A 119 -9.86 -5.08 -7.33
C PHE A 119 -10.58 -5.06 -8.67
N TYR A 120 -10.73 -6.23 -9.32
CA TYR A 120 -11.49 -6.33 -10.56
C TYR A 120 -12.90 -5.80 -10.38
N ILE A 121 -13.61 -6.21 -9.33
CA ILE A 121 -14.97 -5.74 -9.05
C ILE A 121 -14.98 -4.23 -8.80
N LEU A 122 -14.09 -3.72 -7.97
CA LEU A 122 -14.03 -2.30 -7.62
C LEU A 122 -13.80 -1.41 -8.84
N PHE A 123 -12.89 -1.79 -9.74
CA PHE A 123 -12.55 -1.00 -10.92
C PHE A 123 -13.52 -1.21 -12.08
N SER A 124 -13.86 -2.45 -12.43
CA SER A 124 -14.75 -2.75 -13.55
C SER A 124 -16.15 -2.20 -13.35
N SER A 125 -16.60 -2.13 -12.11
CA SER A 125 -17.90 -1.58 -11.75
C SER A 125 -17.94 -0.06 -11.62
N GLY A 126 -16.78 0.60 -11.67
CA GLY A 126 -16.65 2.04 -11.47
C GLY A 126 -16.90 2.52 -10.05
N LEU A 127 -16.93 1.60 -9.05
CA LEU A 127 -16.94 1.97 -7.62
C LEU A 127 -15.70 2.75 -7.24
N VAL A 128 -14.56 2.30 -7.74
CA VAL A 128 -13.30 3.02 -7.63
C VAL A 128 -12.88 3.47 -9.02
N LYS A 129 -12.83 4.78 -9.21
CA LYS A 129 -12.34 5.41 -10.44
C LYS A 129 -10.99 6.03 -10.18
N ILE A 130 -10.03 5.73 -11.04
CA ILE A 130 -8.76 6.45 -11.04
C ILE A 130 -9.01 7.79 -11.72
N CYS A 131 -8.74 8.89 -11.01
CA CYS A 131 -8.80 10.21 -11.58
C CYS A 131 -7.65 10.37 -12.56
N ASP A 132 -7.92 10.97 -13.70
CA ASP A 132 -6.94 11.12 -14.79
C ASP A 132 -5.69 11.86 -14.27
N VAL A 133 -4.55 11.20 -14.33
CA VAL A 133 -3.27 11.71 -13.82
C VAL A 133 -2.82 12.95 -14.61
N GLU A 134 -3.30 13.15 -15.82
CA GLU A 134 -2.99 14.33 -16.62
C GLU A 134 -3.67 15.61 -16.09
N ALA A 135 -4.84 15.49 -15.48
CA ALA A 135 -5.53 16.61 -14.82
C ALA A 135 -4.90 16.98 -13.47
N GLN A 136 -4.06 16.13 -12.91
CA GLN A 136 -3.45 16.37 -11.61
C GLN A 136 -2.08 17.04 -11.77
N GLY A 137 -2.00 18.19 -11.17
CA GLY A 137 -0.94 19.18 -11.28
C GLY A 137 0.50 18.66 -11.19
N LYS A 138 1.43 19.57 -11.39
CA LYS A 138 2.90 19.39 -11.43
C LYS A 138 3.47 18.50 -10.32
N LYS A 139 2.84 18.45 -9.12
CA LYS A 139 3.31 17.66 -7.97
C LYS A 139 3.29 16.15 -8.23
N TYR A 140 2.19 15.60 -8.76
CA TYR A 140 2.07 14.15 -9.01
C TYR A 140 2.96 13.68 -10.15
N ARG A 141 3.10 14.50 -11.21
CA ARG A 141 4.07 14.21 -12.29
C ARG A 141 5.50 14.20 -11.76
N ALA A 142 5.82 15.13 -10.85
CA ALA A 142 7.12 15.17 -10.21
C ALA A 142 7.37 13.94 -9.34
N LEU A 143 6.43 13.58 -8.48
CA LEU A 143 6.53 12.37 -7.62
C LEU A 143 6.70 11.11 -8.48
N ARG A 144 5.94 10.98 -9.56
CA ARG A 144 6.06 9.87 -10.51
C ARG A 144 7.47 9.72 -11.04
N ARG A 145 8.06 10.80 -11.57
CA ARG A 145 9.43 10.77 -12.10
C ARG A 145 10.44 10.37 -11.03
N ILE A 146 10.23 10.85 -9.79
CA ILE A 146 11.07 10.52 -8.64
C ILE A 146 10.97 9.03 -8.31
N THR A 147 9.77 8.50 -8.16
CA THR A 147 9.56 7.08 -7.79
C THR A 147 10.00 6.13 -8.90
N GLU A 148 9.78 6.47 -10.18
CA GLU A 148 10.31 5.69 -11.31
C GLU A 148 11.84 5.64 -11.29
N TYR A 149 12.50 6.76 -11.02
CA TYR A 149 13.96 6.78 -10.88
C TYR A 149 14.45 5.92 -9.72
N ILE A 150 13.81 6.04 -8.54
CA ILE A 150 14.17 5.24 -7.37
C ILE A 150 13.97 3.75 -7.64
N ASN A 151 12.83 3.34 -8.18
CA ASN A 151 12.51 1.94 -8.47
C ASN A 151 13.48 1.28 -9.45
N ASN A 152 14.03 2.05 -10.39
CA ASN A 152 14.99 1.54 -11.34
C ASN A 152 16.44 1.52 -10.81
N ASN A 153 16.74 2.25 -9.73
CA ASN A 153 18.12 2.46 -9.25
C ASN A 153 18.29 2.21 -7.75
N PHE A 154 17.31 1.61 -7.04
CA PHE A 154 17.33 1.51 -5.57
C PHE A 154 18.52 0.69 -5.01
N CYS A 155 19.13 -0.17 -5.81
CA CYS A 155 20.34 -0.89 -5.42
C CYS A 155 21.58 0.00 -5.47
N ASP A 156 21.54 1.13 -6.16
CA ASP A 156 22.66 2.06 -6.28
C ASP A 156 22.70 3.05 -5.12
N SER A 157 23.81 3.77 -5.01
CA SER A 157 23.98 4.83 -3.99
C SER A 157 23.20 6.08 -4.39
N ILE A 158 21.86 6.07 -4.20
CA ILE A 158 21.02 7.23 -4.45
C ILE A 158 20.79 8.07 -3.21
N THR A 159 20.81 9.38 -3.41
CA THR A 159 20.60 10.40 -2.38
C THR A 159 19.52 11.38 -2.82
N LEU A 160 19.04 12.21 -1.89
CA LEU A 160 18.14 13.32 -2.25
C LEU A 160 18.78 14.27 -3.26
N ASP A 161 20.12 14.45 -3.23
CA ASP A 161 20.85 15.28 -4.19
C ASP A 161 20.83 14.68 -5.58
N THR A 162 21.06 13.37 -5.69
CA THR A 162 21.00 12.66 -6.96
C THR A 162 19.62 12.80 -7.59
N ILE A 163 18.57 12.61 -6.79
CA ILE A 163 17.17 12.74 -7.26
C ILE A 163 16.87 14.18 -7.68
N ALA A 164 17.29 15.15 -6.87
CA ALA A 164 17.09 16.57 -7.16
C ALA A 164 17.74 16.96 -8.48
N GLN A 165 18.98 16.55 -8.72
CA GLN A 165 19.71 16.77 -9.98
C GLN A 165 19.01 16.11 -11.18
N THR A 166 18.67 14.82 -11.05
CA THR A 166 18.05 14.04 -12.16
C THR A 166 16.66 14.57 -12.53
N THR A 167 15.89 15.03 -11.53
CA THR A 167 14.51 15.49 -11.76
C THR A 167 14.39 16.98 -12.02
N GLY A 168 15.46 17.75 -11.79
CA GLY A 168 15.44 19.22 -11.88
C GLY A 168 14.65 19.89 -10.75
N LEU A 169 14.52 19.22 -9.60
CA LEU A 169 13.77 19.70 -8.45
C LEU A 169 14.72 20.05 -7.29
N SER A 170 14.26 20.86 -6.33
CA SER A 170 15.03 21.09 -5.10
C SER A 170 14.89 19.89 -4.13
N ARG A 171 15.92 19.63 -3.30
CA ARG A 171 15.89 18.62 -2.23
C ARG A 171 14.70 18.81 -1.29
N TYR A 172 14.41 20.05 -0.94
CA TYR A 172 13.28 20.40 -0.08
C TYR A 172 11.96 19.96 -0.73
N TYR A 173 11.79 20.25 -2.02
CA TYR A 173 10.57 19.89 -2.74
C TYR A 173 10.40 18.38 -2.88
N VAL A 174 11.47 17.63 -3.16
CA VAL A 174 11.44 16.16 -3.17
C VAL A 174 11.01 15.61 -1.82
N SER A 175 11.66 16.06 -0.71
CA SER A 175 11.29 15.65 0.65
C SER A 175 9.84 15.98 1.00
N HIS A 176 9.36 17.16 0.59
CA HIS A 176 7.98 17.59 0.82
C HIS A 176 6.97 16.72 0.08
N LEU A 177 7.24 16.36 -1.18
CA LEU A 177 6.38 15.47 -1.96
C LEU A 177 6.22 14.10 -1.31
N PHE A 178 7.31 13.50 -0.80
CA PHE A 178 7.23 12.23 -0.09
C PHE A 178 6.33 12.33 1.16
N LYS A 179 6.49 13.39 1.96
CA LYS A 179 5.66 13.58 3.17
C LYS A 179 4.21 13.87 2.82
N GLU A 180 3.97 14.75 1.85
CA GLU A 180 2.63 15.21 1.49
C GLU A 180 1.80 14.13 0.79
N LEU A 181 2.42 13.44 -0.20
CA LEU A 181 1.70 12.54 -1.09
C LEU A 181 1.83 11.06 -0.74
N MET A 182 2.89 10.66 -0.04
CA MET A 182 3.14 9.27 0.32
C MET A 182 3.15 9.02 1.84
N ASN A 183 2.99 10.08 2.64
CA ASN A 183 3.05 10.03 4.12
C ASN A 183 4.28 9.29 4.67
N THR A 184 5.38 9.29 3.93
CA THR A 184 6.65 8.67 4.29
C THR A 184 7.83 9.59 3.97
N THR A 185 9.05 9.16 4.26
CA THR A 185 10.26 9.86 3.84
C THR A 185 10.90 9.13 2.66
N PHE A 186 11.71 9.84 1.86
CA PHE A 186 12.53 9.23 0.82
C PHE A 186 13.38 8.06 1.36
N VAL A 187 14.02 8.26 2.52
CA VAL A 187 14.89 7.24 3.14
C VAL A 187 14.10 5.99 3.52
N ASN A 188 12.93 6.17 4.10
CA ASN A 188 12.08 5.03 4.47
C ASN A 188 11.59 4.28 3.22
N TYR A 189 11.15 4.98 2.19
CA TYR A 189 10.73 4.38 0.93
C TYR A 189 11.87 3.59 0.25
N LEU A 190 13.08 4.18 0.19
CA LEU A 190 14.26 3.51 -0.35
C LEU A 190 14.64 2.26 0.47
N ASN A 191 14.62 2.37 1.80
CA ASN A 191 14.91 1.24 2.67
C ASN A 191 13.89 0.12 2.51
N GLU A 192 12.62 0.43 2.36
CA GLU A 192 11.56 -0.55 2.12
C GLU A 192 11.83 -1.37 0.84
N LEU A 193 12.14 -0.71 -0.28
CA LEU A 193 12.50 -1.39 -1.53
C LEU A 193 13.70 -2.31 -1.36
N ARG A 194 14.75 -1.82 -0.71
CA ARG A 194 15.97 -2.59 -0.45
C ARG A 194 15.73 -3.80 0.46
N LEU A 195 14.96 -3.61 1.51
CA LEU A 195 14.64 -4.68 2.46
C LEU A 195 13.76 -5.76 1.82
N THR A 196 12.81 -5.37 0.98
CA THR A 196 11.99 -6.32 0.20
C THR A 196 12.86 -7.15 -0.74
N ARG A 197 13.81 -6.53 -1.43
CA ARG A 197 14.78 -7.25 -2.28
C ARG A 197 15.63 -8.20 -1.46
N ALA A 198 16.12 -7.75 -0.29
CA ALA A 198 16.92 -8.60 0.61
C ALA A 198 16.11 -9.79 1.12
N ALA A 199 14.87 -9.59 1.56
CA ALA A 199 14.00 -10.66 2.03
C ALA A 199 13.77 -11.74 0.94
N MET A 200 13.54 -11.30 -0.30
CA MET A 200 13.42 -12.23 -1.44
C MET A 200 14.72 -13.04 -1.63
N LEU A 201 15.90 -12.40 -1.63
CA LEU A 201 17.17 -13.09 -1.80
C LEU A 201 17.47 -14.05 -0.66
N LEU A 202 17.14 -13.69 0.58
CA LEU A 202 17.30 -14.56 1.75
C LEU A 202 16.47 -15.85 1.66
N THR A 203 15.30 -15.80 1.03
CA THR A 203 14.39 -16.96 0.92
C THR A 203 14.59 -17.75 -0.36
N THR A 204 15.28 -17.21 -1.38
CA THR A 204 15.41 -17.84 -2.69
C THR A 204 16.84 -18.25 -3.06
N THR A 205 17.83 -17.87 -2.24
CA THR A 205 19.25 -18.17 -2.53
C THR A 205 19.99 -18.56 -1.25
N ASP A 206 21.12 -19.28 -1.42
CA ASP A 206 22.06 -19.59 -0.33
C ASP A 206 23.15 -18.52 -0.17
N THR A 207 22.95 -17.34 -0.72
CA THR A 207 23.92 -16.24 -0.69
C THR A 207 24.14 -15.74 0.73
N PRO A 208 25.38 -15.50 1.16
CA PRO A 208 25.67 -14.97 2.51
C PRO A 208 24.98 -13.63 2.77
N VAL A 209 24.49 -13.44 4.00
CA VAL A 209 23.76 -12.23 4.43
C VAL A 209 24.50 -10.93 4.11
N ILE A 210 25.83 -10.93 4.21
CA ILE A 210 26.65 -9.75 3.92
C ILE A 210 26.61 -9.37 2.43
N GLU A 211 26.61 -10.37 1.55
CA GLU A 211 26.52 -10.16 0.11
C GLU A 211 25.10 -9.70 -0.29
N ILE A 212 24.06 -10.32 0.31
CA ILE A 212 22.66 -9.91 0.11
C ILE A 212 22.45 -8.46 0.50
N ALA A 213 23.05 -8.00 1.62
CA ALA A 213 22.98 -6.60 2.01
C ALA A 213 23.54 -5.68 0.90
N GLY A 214 24.71 -6.03 0.34
CA GLY A 214 25.33 -5.30 -0.77
C GLY A 214 24.47 -5.31 -2.04
N MET A 215 24.00 -6.50 -2.46
CA MET A 215 23.15 -6.69 -3.64
C MET A 215 21.80 -5.96 -3.53
N SER A 216 21.38 -5.67 -2.30
CA SER A 216 20.15 -4.92 -2.03
C SER A 216 20.41 -3.42 -1.85
N GLY A 217 21.63 -2.94 -2.07
CA GLY A 217 21.98 -1.52 -2.03
C GLY A 217 22.37 -0.96 -0.66
N PHE A 218 22.63 -1.81 0.35
CA PHE A 218 23.13 -1.35 1.64
C PHE A 218 24.66 -1.35 1.64
N ASN A 219 25.25 -0.18 1.86
CA ASN A 219 26.71 -0.01 1.94
C ASN A 219 27.29 -0.38 3.32
N ASN A 220 26.44 -0.69 4.32
CA ASN A 220 26.85 -1.00 5.67
C ASN A 220 25.96 -2.08 6.27
N ILE A 221 26.58 -3.19 6.66
CA ILE A 221 25.91 -4.36 7.24
C ILE A 221 25.16 -4.05 8.55
N SER A 222 25.72 -3.18 9.38
CA SER A 222 25.08 -2.81 10.66
C SER A 222 23.80 -2.01 10.43
N ASN A 223 23.80 -1.11 9.45
CA ASN A 223 22.61 -0.37 9.05
C ASN A 223 21.54 -1.31 8.44
N PHE A 224 21.97 -2.26 7.60
CA PHE A 224 21.11 -3.29 7.06
C PHE A 224 20.44 -4.11 8.16
N ASN A 225 21.22 -4.71 9.07
CA ASN A 225 20.68 -5.55 10.13
C ASN A 225 19.68 -4.79 11.03
N ARG A 226 19.99 -3.53 11.36
CA ARG A 226 19.08 -2.69 12.13
C ARG A 226 17.80 -2.39 11.39
N ALA A 227 17.87 -1.98 10.13
CA ALA A 227 16.72 -1.68 9.30
C ALA A 227 15.85 -2.93 9.07
N PHE A 228 16.48 -4.07 8.78
CA PHE A 228 15.79 -5.34 8.57
C PHE A 228 15.03 -5.80 9.82
N LYS A 229 15.71 -5.74 10.99
CA LYS A 229 15.07 -6.09 12.27
C LYS A 229 13.91 -5.15 12.62
N MET A 230 14.02 -3.86 12.31
CA MET A 230 12.90 -2.92 12.52
C MET A 230 11.71 -3.19 11.61
N TYR A 231 11.95 -3.63 10.38
CA TYR A 231 10.90 -3.80 9.37
C TYR A 231 10.20 -5.17 9.46
N TYR A 232 11.01 -6.25 9.65
CA TYR A 232 10.51 -7.64 9.69
C TYR A 232 10.43 -8.23 11.10
N GLU A 233 10.74 -7.45 12.14
CA GLU A 233 10.74 -7.86 13.56
C GLU A 233 11.66 -9.05 13.88
N THR A 234 12.48 -9.47 12.92
CA THR A 234 13.45 -10.57 13.03
C THR A 234 14.79 -10.20 12.39
N THR A 235 15.84 -10.96 12.68
CA THR A 235 17.15 -10.72 12.05
C THR A 235 17.22 -11.41 10.68
N PRO A 236 18.03 -10.90 9.73
CA PRO A 236 18.22 -11.54 8.42
C PRO A 236 18.57 -13.03 8.52
N SER A 237 19.46 -13.41 9.44
CA SER A 237 19.91 -14.79 9.64
C SER A 237 18.86 -15.74 10.26
N LYS A 238 17.73 -15.22 10.70
CA LYS A 238 16.57 -16.00 11.21
C LYS A 238 15.39 -15.97 10.27
N TYR A 239 15.50 -15.18 9.22
CA TYR A 239 14.42 -15.00 8.23
C TYR A 239 14.45 -16.08 7.14
N THR A 240 15.59 -16.76 7.00
CA THR A 240 15.85 -17.89 6.09
C THR A 240 15.16 -19.17 6.57
#